data_086220d958e8008520b3341d6cb7e528
#
_entry.id   086220d958e8008520b3341d6cb7e528
#
_cell.length_a   1.000
_cell.length_b   1.000
_cell.length_c   1.000
_cell.angle_alpha   90.00
_cell.angle_beta   90.00
_cell.angle_gamma   90.00
#
_symmetry.space_group_name_H-M   'P 1'
#
loop_
_entity.id
_entity.type
_entity.pdbx_description
1 polymer ?
#
loop_
_entity_poly.entity_id
_entity_poly.type
_entity_poly.pdbx_seq_one_letter_code
_entity_poly.pdbx_strand_id
1 'polypeptide(L)'
;MLILIDNYDSFTYNLVHYFEELGEQVLVFRNDEITVDKIFKLNPDYLVISPGPSSPKNSGICMELVNKNIKNSKIIPTLGVCLGHQVIAECFNSKVIQSGKPVHGKVSKIYFKNSYIFNEIKNPFEATRYHSLIVDQKSLSNELKITANTNDGVIMAKKKKK
;
A
#
# COMPACT_ATOMS: atom_id res chain seq x y z
N MET A 1 -3.06 1.90 18.34
CA MET A 1 -4.32 1.81 17.55
C MET A 1 -4.01 2.06 16.09
N LEU A 2 -4.49 1.18 15.24
CA LEU A 2 -4.31 1.21 13.79
C LEU A 2 -5.66 1.54 13.11
N ILE A 3 -5.66 2.46 12.14
CA ILE A 3 -6.82 2.69 11.27
C ILE A 3 -6.55 2.05 9.92
N LEU A 4 -7.47 1.20 9.47
CA LEU A 4 -7.46 0.55 8.18
C LEU A 4 -8.58 1.12 7.31
N ILE A 5 -8.22 1.65 6.14
CA ILE A 5 -9.18 2.13 5.14
C ILE A 5 -9.48 0.99 4.18
N ASP A 6 -10.76 0.56 4.21
CA ASP A 6 -11.28 -0.49 3.35
C ASP A 6 -11.73 0.08 2.00
N ASN A 7 -11.09 -0.36 0.93
CA ASN A 7 -11.43 -0.02 -0.44
C ASN A 7 -12.39 -1.03 -1.06
N TYR A 8 -13.33 -1.58 -0.28
CA TYR A 8 -14.31 -2.58 -0.73
C TYR A 8 -13.66 -3.85 -1.27
N ASP A 9 -12.65 -4.36 -0.54
CA ASP A 9 -11.91 -5.54 -0.92
C ASP A 9 -12.22 -6.74 -0.01
N SER A 10 -12.39 -7.92 -0.60
CA SER A 10 -12.70 -9.15 0.15
C SER A 10 -11.58 -9.61 1.08
N PHE A 11 -10.34 -9.17 0.87
CA PHE A 11 -9.19 -9.49 1.72
C PHE A 11 -8.95 -8.48 2.86
N THR A 12 -9.74 -7.41 2.94
CA THR A 12 -9.57 -6.39 3.98
C THR A 12 -9.55 -7.00 5.38
N TYR A 13 -10.51 -7.87 5.70
CA TYR A 13 -10.60 -8.48 7.02
C TYR A 13 -9.50 -9.51 7.29
N ASN A 14 -8.87 -10.10 6.28
CA ASN A 14 -7.67 -10.90 6.48
C ASN A 14 -6.51 -10.03 7.02
N LEU A 15 -6.36 -8.81 6.49
CA LEU A 15 -5.38 -7.85 7.02
C LEU A 15 -5.71 -7.44 8.45
N VAL A 16 -6.99 -7.21 8.75
CA VAL A 16 -7.44 -6.88 10.12
C VAL A 16 -7.01 -7.97 11.08
N HIS A 17 -7.34 -9.24 10.79
CA HIS A 17 -6.98 -10.38 11.64
C HIS A 17 -5.47 -10.49 11.86
N TYR A 18 -4.65 -10.30 10.83
CA TYR A 18 -3.18 -10.31 10.98
C TYR A 18 -2.67 -9.20 11.91
N PHE A 19 -3.24 -8.00 11.84
CA PHE A 19 -2.83 -6.93 12.75
C PHE A 19 -3.33 -7.15 14.18
N GLU A 20 -4.53 -7.72 14.35
CA GLU A 20 -5.06 -8.09 15.66
C GLU A 20 -4.24 -9.22 16.31
N GLU A 21 -3.80 -10.23 15.53
CA GLU A 21 -2.86 -11.28 15.99
C GLU A 21 -1.51 -10.70 16.45
N LEU A 22 -1.08 -9.58 15.89
CA LEU A 22 0.10 -8.83 16.31
C LEU A 22 -0.15 -7.92 17.53
N GLY A 23 -1.36 -7.94 18.09
CA GLY A 23 -1.75 -7.17 19.28
C GLY A 23 -2.21 -5.74 19.00
N GLU A 24 -2.46 -5.37 17.74
CA GLU A 24 -2.94 -4.05 17.40
C GLU A 24 -4.46 -3.93 17.56
N GLN A 25 -4.93 -2.83 18.13
CA GLN A 25 -6.34 -2.46 18.06
C GLN A 25 -6.62 -1.85 16.68
N VAL A 26 -7.48 -2.50 15.89
CA VAL A 26 -7.79 -2.10 14.52
C VAL A 26 -9.17 -1.47 14.43
N LEU A 27 -9.26 -0.26 13.88
CA LEU A 27 -10.51 0.38 13.47
C LEU A 27 -10.59 0.37 11.94
N VAL A 28 -11.68 -0.17 11.41
CA VAL A 28 -11.91 -0.25 9.97
C VAL A 28 -12.96 0.78 9.56
N PHE A 29 -12.65 1.55 8.52
CA PHE A 29 -13.58 2.48 7.88
C PHE A 29 -13.53 2.27 6.36
N ARG A 30 -14.67 2.26 5.72
CA ARG A 30 -14.73 2.31 4.25
C ARG A 30 -14.24 3.66 3.75
N ASN A 31 -13.70 3.67 2.55
CA ASN A 31 -13.04 4.82 1.95
C ASN A 31 -13.97 6.01 1.63
N ASP A 32 -15.26 5.86 1.86
CA ASP A 32 -16.32 6.87 1.67
C ASP A 32 -17.16 7.10 2.94
N GLU A 33 -16.89 6.38 4.05
CA GLU A 33 -17.68 6.49 5.30
C GLU A 33 -17.05 7.41 6.35
N ILE A 34 -15.81 7.82 6.16
CA ILE A 34 -15.09 8.67 7.09
C ILE A 34 -14.39 9.82 6.36
N THR A 35 -14.23 10.96 7.00
CA THR A 35 -13.44 12.07 6.47
C THR A 35 -12.00 12.03 6.95
N VAL A 36 -11.08 12.58 6.16
CA VAL A 36 -9.66 12.67 6.51
C VAL A 36 -9.46 13.42 7.83
N ASP A 37 -10.22 14.48 8.08
CA ASP A 37 -10.14 15.23 9.34
C ASP A 37 -10.54 14.41 10.56
N LYS A 38 -11.55 13.54 10.44
CA LYS A 38 -11.94 12.62 11.51
C LYS A 38 -10.84 11.62 11.81
N ILE A 39 -10.17 11.08 10.77
CA ILE A 39 -9.04 10.16 10.94
C ILE A 39 -7.93 10.84 11.76
N PHE A 40 -7.51 12.06 11.41
CA PHE A 40 -6.49 12.77 12.16
C PHE A 40 -6.92 13.13 13.59
N LYS A 41 -8.19 13.42 13.82
CA LYS A 41 -8.74 13.66 15.18
C LYS A 41 -8.69 12.40 16.06
N LEU A 42 -8.82 11.21 15.48
CA LEU A 42 -8.67 9.94 16.19
C LEU A 42 -7.22 9.65 16.59
N ASN A 43 -6.25 10.40 16.04
CA ASN A 43 -4.83 10.32 16.33
C ASN A 43 -4.28 8.88 16.31
N PRO A 44 -4.40 8.14 15.22
CA PRO A 44 -3.92 6.77 15.14
C PRO A 44 -2.39 6.71 15.16
N ASP A 45 -1.86 5.58 15.64
CA ASP A 45 -0.42 5.29 15.59
C ASP A 45 0.02 4.80 14.20
N TYR A 46 -0.89 4.15 13.47
CA TYR A 46 -0.63 3.56 12.15
C TYR A 46 -1.83 3.74 11.22
N LEU A 47 -1.54 3.85 9.93
CA LEU A 47 -2.53 3.82 8.84
C LEU A 47 -2.27 2.65 7.92
N VAL A 48 -3.33 1.97 7.50
CA VAL A 48 -3.28 0.94 6.46
C VAL A 48 -4.29 1.28 5.38
N ILE A 49 -3.89 1.20 4.11
CA ILE A 49 -4.77 1.36 2.96
C ILE A 49 -4.85 -0.01 2.29
N SER A 50 -6.04 -0.58 2.27
CA SER A 50 -6.29 -1.94 1.79
C SER A 50 -6.11 -2.08 0.28
N PRO A 51 -6.05 -3.32 -0.24
CA PRO A 51 -6.38 -3.61 -1.62
C PRO A 51 -7.75 -3.03 -1.98
N GLY A 52 -8.05 -3.01 -3.26
CA GLY A 52 -9.37 -2.60 -3.75
C GLY A 52 -9.45 -2.64 -5.26
N PRO A 53 -10.66 -2.53 -5.83
CA PRO A 53 -10.88 -2.49 -7.26
C PRO A 53 -10.46 -1.13 -7.86
N SER A 54 -10.39 -1.08 -9.20
CA SER A 54 -10.19 0.14 -9.96
C SER A 54 -8.77 0.73 -9.85
N SER A 55 -8.64 2.03 -9.62
CA SER A 55 -7.38 2.77 -9.66
C SER A 55 -7.28 3.75 -8.48
N PRO A 56 -6.09 4.29 -8.20
CA PRO A 56 -5.89 5.26 -7.11
C PRO A 56 -6.87 6.43 -7.12
N LYS A 57 -7.21 6.96 -8.29
CA LYS A 57 -8.16 8.08 -8.43
C LYS A 57 -9.56 7.77 -7.93
N ASN A 58 -9.93 6.50 -7.91
CA ASN A 58 -11.25 6.01 -7.48
C ASN A 58 -11.22 5.40 -6.08
N SER A 59 -10.20 5.68 -5.28
CA SER A 59 -10.01 5.13 -3.93
C SER A 59 -10.63 5.98 -2.80
N GLY A 60 -11.67 6.74 -3.11
CA GLY A 60 -12.32 7.61 -2.12
C GLY A 60 -11.34 8.58 -1.47
N ILE A 61 -11.31 8.62 -0.15
CA ILE A 61 -10.45 9.53 0.61
C ILE A 61 -8.95 9.18 0.59
N CYS A 62 -8.54 8.02 0.03
CA CYS A 62 -7.17 7.52 0.21
C CYS A 62 -6.10 8.47 -0.33
N MET A 63 -6.32 9.08 -1.50
CA MET A 63 -5.39 10.06 -2.07
C MET A 63 -5.26 11.30 -1.18
N GLU A 64 -6.37 11.83 -0.71
CA GLU A 64 -6.40 12.99 0.21
C GLU A 64 -5.70 12.66 1.53
N LEU A 65 -6.00 11.50 2.11
CA LEU A 65 -5.42 11.03 3.37
C LEU A 65 -3.90 10.96 3.28
N VAL A 66 -3.36 10.31 2.24
CA VAL A 66 -1.90 10.19 2.06
C VAL A 66 -1.26 11.54 1.82
N ASN A 67 -1.84 12.39 0.95
CA ASN A 67 -1.31 13.72 0.67
C ASN A 67 -1.29 14.62 1.92
N LYS A 68 -2.32 14.55 2.76
CA LYS A 68 -2.38 15.31 4.02
C LYS A 68 -1.37 14.75 5.03
N ASN A 69 -1.24 13.42 5.12
CA ASN A 69 -0.29 12.78 6.03
C ASN A 69 1.16 13.11 5.68
N ILE A 70 1.53 13.11 4.39
CA ILE A 70 2.90 13.48 3.95
C ILE A 70 3.28 14.90 4.37
N LYS A 71 2.31 15.82 4.40
CA LYS A 71 2.50 17.23 4.76
C LYS A 71 2.36 17.51 6.26
N ASN A 72 1.96 16.52 7.05
CA ASN A 72 1.75 16.69 8.47
C ASN A 72 3.10 16.82 9.20
N SER A 73 3.16 17.65 10.24
CA SER A 73 4.33 17.80 11.11
C SER A 73 4.71 16.48 11.79
N LYS A 74 3.72 15.67 12.16
CA LYS A 74 3.87 14.31 12.66
C LYS A 74 3.31 13.34 11.61
N ILE A 75 4.18 12.78 10.79
CA ILE A 75 3.81 11.77 9.78
C ILE A 75 3.42 10.47 10.48
N ILE A 76 2.21 9.99 10.23
CA ILE A 76 1.76 8.69 10.72
C ILE A 76 2.30 7.60 9.79
N PRO A 77 3.01 6.57 10.31
CA PRO A 77 3.46 5.44 9.51
C PRO A 77 2.31 4.81 8.74
N THR A 78 2.48 4.65 7.42
CA THR A 78 1.41 4.22 6.52
C THR A 78 1.86 3.05 5.67
N LEU A 79 1.07 1.97 5.69
CA LEU A 79 1.21 0.81 4.82
C LEU A 79 0.12 0.84 3.74
N GLY A 80 0.52 0.76 2.47
CA GLY A 80 -0.41 0.55 1.36
C GLY A 80 -0.24 -0.83 0.76
N VAL A 81 -1.33 -1.59 0.65
CA VAL A 81 -1.35 -2.93 0.06
C VAL A 81 -2.09 -2.88 -1.27
N CYS A 82 -1.51 -3.42 -2.34
CA CYS A 82 -2.06 -3.46 -3.69
C CYS A 82 -2.52 -2.09 -4.19
N LEU A 83 -3.82 -1.77 -4.17
CA LEU A 83 -4.33 -0.43 -4.50
C LEU A 83 -3.70 0.64 -3.60
N GLY A 84 -3.58 0.39 -2.29
CA GLY A 84 -2.93 1.31 -1.37
C GLY A 84 -1.45 1.57 -1.71
N HIS A 85 -0.72 0.54 -2.20
CA HIS A 85 0.62 0.71 -2.72
C HIS A 85 0.65 1.67 -3.93
N GLN A 86 -0.32 1.56 -4.84
CA GLN A 86 -0.46 2.43 -6.02
C GLN A 86 -0.85 3.87 -5.60
N VAL A 87 -1.78 4.04 -4.66
CA VAL A 87 -2.18 5.33 -4.09
C VAL A 87 -0.95 6.08 -3.55
N ILE A 88 -0.13 5.42 -2.74
CA ILE A 88 1.10 6.02 -2.21
C ILE A 88 2.03 6.43 -3.36
N ALA A 89 2.18 5.62 -4.42
CA ALA A 89 3.03 5.98 -5.55
C ALA A 89 2.55 7.26 -6.23
N GLU A 90 1.25 7.39 -6.53
CA GLU A 90 0.69 8.58 -7.18
C GLU A 90 0.81 9.83 -6.30
N CYS A 91 0.63 9.71 -4.97
CA CYS A 91 0.83 10.83 -4.04
C CYS A 91 2.27 11.34 -4.01
N PHE A 92 3.24 10.52 -4.43
CA PHE A 92 4.63 10.91 -4.66
C PHE A 92 4.93 11.20 -6.15
N ASN A 93 3.93 11.56 -6.95
CA ASN A 93 4.05 11.90 -8.36
C ASN A 93 4.61 10.80 -9.27
N SER A 94 4.51 9.54 -8.86
CA SER A 94 4.79 8.40 -9.73
C SER A 94 3.54 8.02 -10.51
N LYS A 95 3.70 7.46 -11.71
CA LYS A 95 2.57 7.03 -12.53
C LYS A 95 2.18 5.59 -12.23
N VAL A 96 0.88 5.33 -12.21
CA VAL A 96 0.31 3.98 -12.23
C VAL A 96 -0.22 3.73 -13.64
N ILE A 97 0.21 2.65 -14.25
CA ILE A 97 -0.07 2.30 -15.65
C ILE A 97 -0.63 0.89 -15.77
N GLN A 98 -1.28 0.60 -16.88
CA GLN A 98 -1.67 -0.78 -17.18
C GLN A 98 -0.43 -1.65 -17.37
N SER A 99 -0.44 -2.83 -16.76
CA SER A 99 0.56 -3.85 -17.03
C SER A 99 0.36 -4.38 -18.44
N GLY A 100 1.42 -4.44 -19.23
CA GLY A 100 1.36 -5.11 -20.55
C GLY A 100 1.01 -6.61 -20.45
N LYS A 101 1.07 -7.19 -19.25
CA LYS A 101 0.72 -8.58 -18.94
C LYS A 101 -0.04 -8.62 -17.62
N PRO A 102 -1.38 -8.48 -17.63
CA PRO A 102 -2.19 -8.64 -16.43
C PRO A 102 -1.95 -10.01 -15.76
N VAL A 103 -1.84 -10.02 -14.46
CA VAL A 103 -1.58 -11.23 -13.68
C VAL A 103 -2.67 -11.40 -12.64
N HIS A 104 -3.41 -12.51 -12.73
CA HIS A 104 -4.47 -12.87 -11.80
C HIS A 104 -4.26 -14.30 -11.30
N GLY A 105 -4.04 -14.46 -9.99
CA GLY A 105 -3.91 -15.76 -9.35
C GLY A 105 -2.62 -16.53 -9.71
N LYS A 106 -1.60 -15.87 -10.28
CA LYS A 106 -0.33 -16.52 -10.62
C LYS A 106 0.73 -16.22 -9.57
N VAL A 107 1.43 -17.26 -9.16
CA VAL A 107 2.58 -17.16 -8.26
C VAL A 107 3.79 -16.60 -9.03
N SER A 108 4.51 -15.69 -8.40
CA SER A 108 5.75 -15.11 -8.93
C SER A 108 6.81 -15.07 -7.84
N LYS A 109 8.07 -15.24 -8.24
CA LYS A 109 9.22 -15.02 -7.35
C LYS A 109 9.44 -13.53 -7.16
N ILE A 110 9.50 -13.12 -5.91
CA ILE A 110 9.72 -11.74 -5.49
C ILE A 110 11.14 -11.64 -4.92
N TYR A 111 11.93 -10.80 -5.53
CA TYR A 111 13.29 -10.49 -5.12
C TYR A 111 13.28 -9.18 -4.33
N PHE A 112 13.88 -9.15 -3.15
CA PHE A 112 13.91 -7.95 -2.33
C PHE A 112 15.34 -7.54 -1.97
N LYS A 113 15.49 -6.25 -1.69
CA LYS A 113 16.71 -5.67 -1.12
C LYS A 113 16.56 -5.58 0.39
N ASN A 114 17.69 -5.51 1.09
CA ASN A 114 17.70 -5.42 2.55
C ASN A 114 16.76 -4.31 3.05
N SER A 115 15.68 -4.72 3.72
CA SER A 115 14.66 -3.85 4.32
C SER A 115 14.06 -4.60 5.49
N TYR A 116 13.90 -3.93 6.63
CA TYR A 116 13.44 -4.56 7.86
C TYR A 116 12.07 -5.27 7.73
N ILE A 117 11.20 -4.82 6.80
CA ILE A 117 9.89 -5.46 6.55
C ILE A 117 10.01 -6.86 5.92
N PHE A 118 11.20 -7.24 5.47
CA PHE A 118 11.51 -8.56 4.90
C PHE A 118 12.44 -9.38 5.79
N ASN A 119 12.65 -8.96 7.05
CA ASN A 119 13.44 -9.75 7.98
C ASN A 119 12.84 -11.15 8.13
N GLU A 120 13.70 -12.16 8.20
CA GLU A 120 13.34 -13.58 8.34
C GLU A 120 12.58 -14.18 7.13
N ILE A 121 12.38 -13.41 6.06
CA ILE A 121 11.79 -13.92 4.83
C ILE A 121 12.91 -14.40 3.89
N LYS A 122 12.72 -15.60 3.31
CA LYS A 122 13.65 -16.15 2.31
C LYS A 122 13.65 -15.29 1.05
N ASN A 123 14.83 -14.99 0.51
CA ASN A 123 14.98 -14.23 -0.73
C ASN A 123 15.49 -15.12 -1.89
N PRO A 124 14.75 -15.31 -2.99
CA PRO A 124 13.41 -14.82 -3.24
C PRO A 124 12.33 -15.60 -2.47
N PHE A 125 11.19 -14.96 -2.23
CA PHE A 125 9.97 -15.65 -1.79
C PHE A 125 8.93 -15.71 -2.92
N GLU A 126 7.96 -16.59 -2.78
CA GLU A 126 6.86 -16.72 -3.72
C GLU A 126 5.62 -15.99 -3.20
N ALA A 127 4.98 -15.21 -4.08
CA ALA A 127 3.72 -14.55 -3.77
C ALA A 127 2.77 -14.59 -4.95
N THR A 128 1.47 -14.73 -4.63
CA THR A 128 0.41 -14.66 -5.62
C THR A 128 0.15 -13.21 -6.00
N ARG A 129 -0.05 -12.96 -7.28
CA ARG A 129 -0.32 -11.64 -7.84
C ARG A 129 -1.73 -11.54 -8.39
N TYR A 130 -2.39 -10.43 -8.06
CA TYR A 130 -3.74 -10.08 -8.53
C TYR A 130 -3.78 -8.62 -8.94
N HIS A 131 -3.13 -8.25 -10.05
CA HIS A 131 -3.12 -6.86 -10.49
C HIS A 131 -3.03 -6.73 -12.01
N SER A 132 -3.78 -5.80 -12.56
CA SER A 132 -3.67 -5.31 -13.94
C SER A 132 -2.95 -3.97 -14.05
N LEU A 133 -2.83 -3.24 -12.93
CA LEU A 133 -2.09 -1.99 -12.84
C LEU A 133 -0.77 -2.18 -12.10
N ILE A 134 0.23 -1.41 -12.49
CA ILE A 134 1.58 -1.40 -11.89
C ILE A 134 2.08 0.03 -11.73
N VAL A 135 2.97 0.23 -10.77
CA VAL A 135 3.73 1.48 -10.67
C VAL A 135 4.80 1.49 -11.76
N ASP A 136 4.78 2.50 -12.61
CA ASP A 136 5.76 2.66 -13.68
C ASP A 136 7.14 3.00 -13.11
N GLN A 137 8.09 2.11 -13.32
CA GLN A 137 9.46 2.28 -12.82
C GLN A 137 10.16 3.53 -13.40
N LYS A 138 9.84 3.92 -14.65
CA LYS A 138 10.46 5.08 -15.30
C LYS A 138 10.00 6.40 -14.68
N SER A 139 8.82 6.43 -14.11
CA SER A 139 8.24 7.62 -13.45
C SER A 139 8.39 7.61 -11.93
N LEU A 140 9.09 6.61 -11.36
CA LEU A 140 9.20 6.50 -9.91
C LEU A 140 9.86 7.74 -9.32
N SER A 141 9.17 8.36 -8.38
CA SER A 141 9.65 9.54 -7.66
C SER A 141 11.00 9.29 -6.98
N ASN A 142 11.86 10.32 -7.01
CA ASN A 142 13.15 10.29 -6.30
C ASN A 142 13.01 10.18 -4.78
N GLU A 143 11.84 10.46 -4.21
CA GLU A 143 11.54 10.28 -2.79
C GLU A 143 11.23 8.82 -2.42
N LEU A 144 11.00 7.97 -3.40
CA LEU A 144 10.71 6.56 -3.19
C LEU A 144 11.92 5.68 -3.53
N LYS A 145 12.06 4.58 -2.81
CA LYS A 145 13.06 3.54 -3.05
C LYS A 145 12.38 2.19 -3.25
N ILE A 146 12.68 1.52 -4.36
CA ILE A 146 12.23 0.16 -4.59
C ILE A 146 12.90 -0.77 -3.59
N THR A 147 12.11 -1.60 -2.91
CA THR A 147 12.58 -2.59 -1.94
C THR A 147 12.33 -4.02 -2.38
N ALA A 148 11.36 -4.25 -3.28
CA ALA A 148 11.17 -5.55 -3.91
C ALA A 148 10.63 -5.43 -5.32
N ASN A 149 10.97 -6.38 -6.17
CA ASN A 149 10.51 -6.49 -7.55
C ASN A 149 10.46 -7.94 -8.02
N THR A 150 9.69 -8.18 -9.07
CA THR A 150 9.73 -9.44 -9.82
C THR A 150 10.96 -9.52 -10.72
N ASN A 151 11.26 -10.70 -11.26
CA ASN A 151 12.38 -10.89 -12.20
C ASN A 151 12.23 -10.04 -13.48
N ASP A 152 11.01 -9.80 -13.93
CA ASP A 152 10.67 -8.95 -15.09
C ASP A 152 10.54 -7.45 -14.74
N GLY A 153 10.97 -7.05 -13.53
CA GLY A 153 11.14 -5.66 -13.13
C GLY A 153 9.89 -4.95 -12.59
N VAL A 154 8.78 -5.66 -12.37
CA VAL A 154 7.58 -5.05 -11.76
C VAL A 154 7.85 -4.71 -10.30
N ILE A 155 7.58 -3.48 -9.91
CA ILE A 155 7.74 -3.02 -8.52
C ILE A 155 6.70 -3.68 -7.64
N MET A 156 7.15 -4.48 -6.66
CA MET A 156 6.30 -5.20 -5.72
C MET A 156 6.30 -4.58 -4.33
N ALA A 157 7.38 -3.90 -3.96
CA ALA A 157 7.42 -3.10 -2.74
C ALA A 157 8.33 -1.87 -2.93
N LYS A 158 7.96 -0.80 -2.24
CA LYS A 158 8.71 0.44 -2.16
C LYS A 158 8.53 1.10 -0.80
N LYS A 159 9.44 1.99 -0.45
CA LYS A 159 9.34 2.81 0.76
C LYS A 159 9.77 4.24 0.47
N LYS A 160 9.30 5.18 1.31
CA LYS A 160 9.83 6.54 1.33
C LYS A 160 11.31 6.51 1.74
N LYS A 161 12.14 7.28 1.08
CA LYS A 161 13.52 7.54 1.55
C LYS A 161 13.48 8.36 2.84
N LYS A 162 14.44 8.10 3.71
CA LYS A 162 14.66 8.95 4.90
C LYS A 162 15.27 10.26 4.48
#